data_db36247e5399d11573b8b016ecb09ac5
#
_entry.id   db36247e5399d11573b8b016ecb09ac5
#
_cell.length_a   1.000
_cell.length_b   1.000
_cell.length_c   1.000
_cell.angle_alpha   90.00
_cell.angle_beta   90.00
_cell.angle_gamma   90.00
#
_symmetry.space_group_name_H-M   'P 1'
#
loop_
_entity.id
_entity.type
_entity.pdbx_description
1 polymer ?
#
loop_
_entity_poly.entity_id
_entity_poly.type
_entity_poly.pdbx_seq_one_letter_code
_entity_poly.pdbx_strand_id
1 'polypeptide(L)'
;MTTQFYALFYKTVDNYITRRAPFRDEHLKLVTKSHDNGTLVMAGAFSDPADSAMFIFKCDNVKIVQDFANNDPYVKNGLITDWHVRPWTVVMGA
;
A
#
# COMPACT_ATOMS: atom_id res chain seq x y z
N MET A 1 20.53 -9.19 -10.48
CA MET A 1 19.40 -9.15 -9.56
C MET A 1 18.12 -8.90 -10.32
N THR A 2 17.13 -9.68 -10.03
CA THR A 2 15.84 -9.59 -10.71
C THR A 2 14.90 -8.73 -9.90
N THR A 3 14.43 -7.65 -10.50
CA THR A 3 13.42 -6.80 -9.89
C THR A 3 12.05 -7.40 -10.16
N GLN A 4 11.21 -7.44 -9.13
CA GLN A 4 9.89 -8.00 -9.18
C GLN A 4 8.86 -6.93 -8.85
N PHE A 5 7.74 -6.96 -9.54
CA PHE A 5 6.58 -6.15 -9.14
C PHE A 5 5.75 -6.94 -8.12
N TYR A 6 5.23 -6.20 -7.15
CA TYR A 6 4.34 -6.75 -6.12
C TYR A 6 3.11 -5.87 -6.01
N ALA A 7 1.96 -6.50 -5.84
CA ALA A 7 0.73 -5.79 -5.54
C ALA A 7 0.37 -6.03 -4.07
N LEU A 8 0.25 -4.94 -3.32
CA LEU A 8 -0.20 -4.95 -1.93
C LEU A 8 -1.66 -4.50 -1.92
N PHE A 9 -2.52 -5.32 -1.36
CA PHE A 9 -3.96 -5.06 -1.27
C PHE A 9 -4.35 -4.80 0.17
N TYR A 10 -5.11 -3.73 0.39
CA TYR A 10 -5.71 -3.39 1.68
C TYR A 10 -7.21 -3.52 1.59
N LYS A 11 -7.81 -4.14 2.59
CA LYS A 11 -9.24 -4.06 2.82
C LYS A 11 -9.47 -3.10 3.99
N THR A 12 -10.35 -2.12 3.79
CA THR A 12 -10.54 -1.04 4.76
C THR A 12 -11.80 -1.27 5.60
N VAL A 13 -11.80 -0.65 6.79
CA VAL A 13 -12.97 -0.66 7.69
C VAL A 13 -14.10 0.19 7.12
N ASP A 14 -15.30 0.01 7.65
CA ASP A 14 -16.42 0.92 7.39
C ASP A 14 -16.07 2.32 7.88
N ASN A 15 -16.56 3.34 7.20
CA ASN A 15 -16.25 4.75 7.48
C ASN A 15 -14.77 5.08 7.39
N TYR A 16 -14.05 4.37 6.54
CA TYR A 16 -12.61 4.53 6.36
C TYR A 16 -12.22 5.98 6.08
N ILE A 17 -12.94 6.67 5.18
CA ILE A 17 -12.62 8.05 4.79
C ILE A 17 -12.64 8.98 6.00
N THR A 18 -13.62 8.83 6.88
CA THR A 18 -13.71 9.63 8.11
C THR A 18 -12.68 9.20 9.14
N ARG A 19 -12.52 7.90 9.33
CA ARG A 19 -11.66 7.35 10.40
C ARG A 19 -10.18 7.54 10.12
N ARG A 20 -9.78 7.65 8.87
CA ARG A 20 -8.36 7.82 8.50
C ARG A 20 -7.81 9.22 8.80
N ALA A 21 -8.67 10.20 8.97
CA ALA A 21 -8.25 11.61 9.07
C ALA A 21 -7.13 11.86 10.08
N PRO A 22 -7.16 11.33 11.32
CA PRO A 22 -6.07 11.56 12.28
C PRO A 22 -4.73 10.94 11.88
N PHE A 23 -4.74 9.96 10.97
CA PHE A 23 -3.55 9.19 10.60
C PHE A 23 -3.09 9.49 9.17
N ARG A 24 -3.82 10.33 8.44
CA ARG A 24 -3.58 10.53 7.02
C ARG A 24 -2.21 11.13 6.73
N ASP A 25 -1.80 12.13 7.50
CA ASP A 25 -0.51 12.80 7.27
C ASP A 25 0.65 11.83 7.45
N GLU A 26 0.64 11.02 8.50
CA GLU A 26 1.70 10.05 8.74
C GLU A 26 1.70 8.94 7.67
N HIS A 27 0.52 8.50 7.26
CA HIS A 27 0.40 7.53 6.18
C HIS A 27 0.99 8.08 4.88
N LEU A 28 0.63 9.31 4.50
CA LEU A 28 1.13 9.93 3.28
C LEU A 28 2.63 10.19 3.32
N LYS A 29 3.20 10.45 4.49
CA LYS A 29 4.66 10.56 4.65
C LYS A 29 5.34 9.24 4.33
N LEU A 30 4.81 8.13 4.80
CA LEU A 30 5.34 6.80 4.50
C LEU A 30 5.22 6.49 3.01
N VAL A 31 4.09 6.79 2.41
CA VAL A 31 3.85 6.61 0.97
C VAL A 31 4.86 7.42 0.16
N THR A 32 5.02 8.69 0.49
CA THR A 32 5.95 9.59 -0.20
C THR A 32 7.38 9.09 -0.08
N LYS A 33 7.80 8.70 1.11
CA LYS A 33 9.14 8.17 1.35
C LYS A 33 9.40 6.93 0.49
N SER A 34 8.45 6.02 0.41
CA SER A 34 8.59 4.79 -0.37
C SER A 34 8.62 5.07 -1.86
N HIS A 35 7.87 6.06 -2.32
CA HIS A 35 7.91 6.50 -3.71
C HIS A 35 9.26 7.16 -4.04
N ASP A 36 9.73 8.04 -3.16
CA ASP A 36 10.98 8.77 -3.38
C ASP A 36 12.21 7.86 -3.40
N ASN A 37 12.18 6.78 -2.63
CA ASN A 37 13.30 5.82 -2.65
C ASN A 37 13.20 4.81 -3.80
N GLY A 38 12.17 4.89 -4.62
CA GLY A 38 12.02 4.10 -5.84
C GLY A 38 11.36 2.73 -5.68
N THR A 39 10.92 2.36 -4.48
CA THR A 39 10.27 1.06 -4.27
C THR A 39 8.78 1.09 -4.55
N LEU A 40 8.11 2.18 -4.24
CA LEU A 40 6.67 2.31 -4.52
C LEU A 40 6.47 3.01 -5.87
N VAL A 41 5.81 2.32 -6.80
CA VAL A 41 5.58 2.84 -8.16
C VAL A 41 4.32 3.71 -8.18
N MET A 42 3.24 3.20 -7.63
CA MET A 42 1.98 3.92 -7.56
C MET A 42 1.12 3.34 -6.45
N ALA A 43 0.20 4.16 -5.94
CA ALA A 43 -0.73 3.77 -4.90
C ALA A 43 -2.04 4.50 -5.08
N GLY A 44 -3.12 3.86 -4.68
CA GLY A 44 -4.44 4.49 -4.78
C GLY A 44 -5.47 3.72 -3.99
N ALA A 45 -6.57 4.39 -3.71
CA ALA A 45 -7.72 3.80 -3.07
C ALA A 45 -8.85 3.63 -4.07
N PHE A 46 -9.56 2.54 -3.96
CA PHE A 46 -10.74 2.32 -4.76
C PHE A 46 -11.89 3.18 -4.22
N SER A 47 -12.72 3.64 -5.11
CA SER A 47 -13.89 4.42 -4.76
C SER A 47 -15.13 3.75 -5.33
N ASP A 48 -16.28 4.10 -4.76
CA ASP A 48 -17.57 3.67 -5.22
C ASP A 48 -17.75 2.14 -5.25
N PRO A 49 -17.58 1.45 -4.10
CA PRO A 49 -17.38 1.99 -2.75
C PRO A 49 -15.90 2.20 -2.38
N ALA A 50 -15.67 3.01 -1.35
CA ALA A 50 -14.35 3.24 -0.77
C ALA A 50 -14.07 2.16 0.29
N ASP A 51 -13.72 0.96 -0.15
CA ASP A 51 -13.59 -0.21 0.71
C ASP A 51 -12.24 -0.92 0.63
N SER A 52 -11.34 -0.43 -0.22
CA SER A 52 -10.05 -1.09 -0.44
C SER A 52 -9.05 -0.14 -1.08
N ALA A 53 -7.79 -0.55 -1.06
CA ALA A 53 -6.70 0.21 -1.67
C ALA A 53 -5.68 -0.76 -2.27
N MET A 54 -4.86 -0.26 -3.18
CA MET A 54 -3.83 -1.06 -3.81
C MET A 54 -2.55 -0.23 -3.96
N PHE A 55 -1.42 -0.89 -3.72
CA PHE A 55 -0.09 -0.31 -3.85
C PHE A 55 0.72 -1.19 -4.78
N ILE A 56 1.44 -0.59 -5.71
CA ILE A 56 2.31 -1.33 -6.63
C ILE A 56 3.75 -1.01 -6.26
N PHE A 57 4.50 -2.04 -5.91
CA PHE A 57 5.91 -1.95 -5.56
C PHE A 57 6.76 -2.59 -6.64
N LYS A 58 7.96 -2.07 -6.79
CA LYS A 58 9.01 -2.62 -7.65
C LYS A 58 10.27 -2.77 -6.82
N CYS A 59 10.60 -3.99 -6.45
CA CYS A 59 11.75 -4.27 -5.58
C CYS A 59 12.18 -5.73 -5.74
N ASP A 60 13.29 -6.08 -5.11
CA ASP A 60 13.87 -7.42 -5.23
C ASP A 60 13.54 -8.32 -4.04
N ASN A 61 12.77 -7.84 -3.08
CA ASN A 61 12.47 -8.58 -1.86
C ASN A 61 11.07 -8.23 -1.36
N VAL A 62 10.22 -9.24 -1.22
CA VAL A 62 8.84 -9.06 -0.73
C VAL A 62 8.79 -8.48 0.68
N LYS A 63 9.86 -8.67 1.46
CA LYS A 63 9.93 -8.12 2.82
C LYS A 63 9.80 -6.60 2.82
N ILE A 64 10.29 -5.93 1.78
CA ILE A 64 10.16 -4.46 1.65
C ILE A 64 8.67 -4.07 1.66
N VAL A 65 7.85 -4.83 0.95
CA VAL A 65 6.40 -4.58 0.88
C VAL A 65 5.72 -4.90 2.21
N GLN A 66 6.10 -6.02 2.82
CA GLN A 66 5.56 -6.42 4.13
C GLN A 66 5.92 -5.40 5.21
N ASP A 67 7.14 -4.90 5.21
CA ASP A 67 7.58 -3.88 6.16
C ASP A 67 6.81 -2.58 5.97
N PHE A 68 6.51 -2.20 4.74
CA PHE A 68 5.67 -1.04 4.46
C PHE A 68 4.31 -1.19 5.16
N ALA A 69 3.64 -2.32 4.94
CA ALA A 69 2.33 -2.56 5.54
C ALA A 69 2.40 -2.57 7.07
N ASN A 70 3.41 -3.21 7.63
CA ASN A 70 3.57 -3.30 9.08
C ASN A 70 3.91 -1.96 9.74
N ASN A 71 4.45 -1.01 8.98
CA ASN A 71 4.78 0.33 9.47
C ASN A 71 3.73 1.38 9.13
N ASP A 72 2.72 1.02 8.34
CA ASP A 72 1.68 1.96 7.95
C ASP A 72 0.79 2.30 9.16
N PRO A 73 0.65 3.59 9.52
CA PRO A 73 -0.26 4.00 10.59
C PRO A 73 -1.69 3.49 10.42
N TYR A 74 -2.15 3.36 9.18
CA TYR A 74 -3.48 2.82 8.92
C TYR A 74 -3.60 1.37 9.40
N VAL A 75 -2.59 0.56 9.15
CA VAL A 75 -2.56 -0.83 9.61
C VAL A 75 -2.44 -0.88 11.13
N LYS A 76 -1.53 -0.09 11.69
CA LYS A 76 -1.27 -0.07 13.13
C LYS A 76 -2.48 0.37 13.95
N ASN A 77 -3.34 1.19 13.37
CA ASN A 77 -4.48 1.78 14.07
C ASN A 77 -5.81 1.13 13.70
N GLY A 78 -5.76 -0.05 13.10
CA GLY A 78 -6.95 -0.86 12.86
C GLY A 78 -7.87 -0.38 11.76
N LEU A 79 -7.37 0.46 10.85
CA LEU A 79 -8.17 0.92 9.70
C LEU A 79 -8.19 -0.09 8.57
N ILE A 80 -7.25 -1.02 8.58
CA ILE A 80 -7.11 -2.06 7.57
C ILE A 80 -7.47 -3.38 8.22
N THR A 81 -8.56 -4.00 7.77
CA THR A 81 -9.06 -5.25 8.34
C THR A 81 -8.28 -6.46 7.85
N ASP A 82 -7.69 -6.34 6.66
CA ASP A 82 -6.90 -7.41 6.06
C ASP A 82 -5.98 -6.81 5.01
N TRP A 83 -4.80 -7.41 4.86
CA TRP A 83 -3.92 -7.05 3.75
C TRP A 83 -3.14 -8.27 3.31
N HIS A 84 -2.77 -8.29 2.02
CA HIS A 84 -1.94 -9.35 1.47
C HIS A 84 -1.11 -8.80 0.31
N VAL A 85 -0.03 -9.51 0.02
CA VAL A 85 0.92 -9.16 -1.04
C VAL A 85 0.97 -10.31 -2.03
N ARG A 86 1.00 -9.96 -3.32
CA ARG A 86 1.20 -10.97 -4.37
C ARG A 86 2.28 -10.49 -5.33
N PRO A 87 3.17 -11.41 -5.77
CA PRO A 87 4.03 -11.11 -6.91
C PRO A 87 3.14 -10.85 -8.13
N TRP A 88 3.52 -9.88 -8.95
CA TRP A 88 2.73 -9.50 -10.12
C TRP A 88 3.61 -9.48 -11.34
N THR A 89 3.27 -10.30 -12.33
CA THR A 89 3.99 -10.36 -13.58
C THR A 89 3.38 -9.32 -14.53
N VAL A 90 4.11 -8.22 -14.69
CA VAL A 90 3.67 -7.13 -15.56
C VAL A 90 4.06 -7.47 -17.00
N VAL A 91 3.09 -7.43 -17.89
CA VAL A 91 3.33 -7.74 -19.31
C VAL A 91 3.33 -6.50 -20.18
N MET A 92 2.89 -5.36 -19.67
CA MET A 92 2.87 -4.11 -20.40
C MET A 92 2.75 -2.94 -19.43
N GLY A 93 3.41 -1.83 -19.74
CA GLY A 93 3.19 -0.58 -19.02
C GLY A 93 3.96 -0.47 -17.71
N ALA A 94 5.20 -0.77 -17.72
CA ALA A 94 6.00 -0.59 -16.50
C ALA A 94 7.00 0.55 -16.65
#